data_1b370ba865231d2dd1eac3a7aacec2bc
#
_entry.id   1b370ba865231d2dd1eac3a7aacec2bc
#
_cell.length_a   1.000
_cell.length_b   1.000
_cell.length_c   1.000
_cell.angle_alpha   90.00
_cell.angle_beta   90.00
_cell.angle_gamma   90.00
#
_symmetry.space_group_name_H-M   'P 1'
#
loop_
_entity.id
_entity.type
_entity.pdbx_description
1 polymer ?
#
loop_
_entity_poly.entity_id
_entity_poly.type
_entity_poly.pdbx_seq_one_letter_code
_entity_poly.pdbx_strand_id
1 'polypeptide(L)'
;MSKFCLNKASSNEYYLLYEEKPFNTPKGNKILLPTIKSKTQFIKKINSEFLKKNSNFMQLLFFSNDIDDNKKKNISESILNFIDTDTVCFRDKDKPELLKLQKKRWDNYLYFCKKHFYLDFHINYSIFLRKQKINIHSKVKEILNKMTNYHLTTFYFLVKTTNSIIISLNILFNYTDAGLAWKDSNLEYEYNKSVWGEDSESKKNFLLKKSFFTDIIKFISFFDREQYE
;
A
#
# COMPACT_ATOMS: atom_id res chain seq x y z
N MET A 1 22.70 23.01 -8.81
CA MET A 1 21.34 23.31 -9.33
C MET A 1 20.53 22.05 -9.43
N SER A 2 19.23 22.10 -9.10
CA SER A 2 18.34 20.95 -9.27
C SER A 2 18.11 20.70 -10.76
N LYS A 3 18.31 19.47 -11.23
CA LYS A 3 18.05 19.10 -12.62
C LYS A 3 16.57 18.84 -12.88
N PHE A 4 15.80 18.54 -11.83
CA PHE A 4 14.36 18.36 -11.93
C PHE A 4 13.60 19.62 -11.56
N CYS A 5 12.52 19.87 -12.29
CA CYS A 5 11.54 20.92 -12.00
C CYS A 5 10.12 20.46 -12.34
N LEU A 6 9.14 21.24 -11.89
CA LEU A 6 7.72 20.98 -12.12
C LEU A 6 7.15 22.06 -13.02
N ASN A 7 6.46 21.66 -14.08
CA ASN A 7 5.69 22.53 -14.94
C ASN A 7 4.18 22.24 -14.75
N LYS A 8 3.39 23.28 -14.59
CA LYS A 8 1.94 23.15 -14.37
C LYS A 8 1.28 22.58 -15.64
N ALA A 9 0.56 21.48 -15.50
CA ALA A 9 -0.20 20.84 -16.58
C ALA A 9 -1.66 21.27 -16.56
N SER A 10 -2.27 21.32 -15.36
CA SER A 10 -3.65 21.79 -15.11
C SER A 10 -3.75 22.43 -13.73
N SER A 11 -4.96 22.72 -13.23
CA SER A 11 -5.15 23.28 -11.89
C SER A 11 -4.51 22.43 -10.79
N ASN A 12 -4.57 21.10 -10.94
CA ASN A 12 -4.20 20.13 -9.92
C ASN A 12 -3.12 19.14 -10.35
N GLU A 13 -2.46 19.37 -11.49
CA GLU A 13 -1.48 18.44 -12.06
C GLU A 13 -0.21 19.15 -12.52
N TYR A 14 0.90 18.41 -12.48
CA TYR A 14 2.23 18.91 -12.85
C TYR A 14 2.95 17.87 -13.70
N TYR A 15 3.57 18.34 -14.80
CA TYR A 15 4.58 17.56 -15.51
C TYR A 15 5.91 17.61 -14.77
N LEU A 16 6.57 16.46 -14.66
CA LEU A 16 7.95 16.40 -14.18
C LEU A 16 8.89 16.62 -15.37
N LEU A 17 9.78 17.59 -15.24
CA LEU A 17 10.81 17.90 -16.23
C LEU A 17 12.20 17.57 -15.68
N TYR A 18 13.08 17.11 -16.54
CA TYR A 18 14.50 16.93 -16.28
C TYR A 18 15.31 17.77 -17.29
N GLU A 19 16.12 18.70 -16.82
CA GLU A 19 16.85 19.65 -17.65
C GLU A 19 15.93 20.34 -18.69
N GLU A 20 14.78 20.84 -18.19
CA GLU A 20 13.74 21.54 -18.96
C GLU A 20 12.98 20.69 -20.00
N LYS A 21 13.30 19.41 -20.14
CA LYS A 21 12.62 18.48 -21.05
C LYS A 21 11.66 17.57 -20.26
N PRO A 22 10.54 17.13 -20.87
CA PRO A 22 9.64 16.17 -20.23
C PRO A 22 10.40 14.91 -19.79
N PHE A 23 10.26 14.58 -18.50
CA PHE A 23 10.82 13.34 -17.96
C PHE A 23 9.78 12.22 -18.09
N ASN A 24 10.15 11.17 -18.80
CA ASN A 24 9.26 10.06 -19.12
C ASN A 24 9.61 8.81 -18.32
N THR A 25 8.61 7.90 -18.21
CA THR A 25 8.86 6.54 -17.72
C THR A 25 9.73 5.78 -18.72
N PRO A 26 10.34 4.65 -18.33
CA PRO A 26 11.04 3.77 -19.27
C PRO A 26 10.17 3.26 -20.42
N LYS A 27 8.84 3.28 -20.28
CA LYS A 27 7.88 2.95 -21.35
C LYS A 27 7.56 4.13 -22.28
N GLY A 28 8.11 5.31 -22.02
CA GLY A 28 7.88 6.52 -22.82
C GLY A 28 6.68 7.38 -22.36
N ASN A 29 5.96 7.00 -21.33
CA ASN A 29 4.84 7.80 -20.81
C ASN A 29 5.35 9.04 -20.07
N LYS A 30 4.73 10.20 -20.31
CA LYS A 30 5.01 11.42 -19.56
C LYS A 30 4.66 11.23 -18.10
N ILE A 31 5.51 11.75 -17.20
CA ILE A 31 5.20 11.73 -15.77
C ILE A 31 4.29 12.92 -15.44
N LEU A 32 3.05 12.60 -15.16
CA LEU A 32 2.01 13.51 -14.71
C LEU A 32 1.73 13.27 -13.22
N LEU A 33 2.01 14.26 -12.41
CA LEU A 33 1.89 14.21 -10.96
C LEU A 33 0.59 14.88 -10.52
N PRO A 34 -0.18 14.30 -9.58
CA PRO A 34 -1.30 14.98 -8.96
C PRO A 34 -0.80 16.11 -8.05
N THR A 35 -1.73 16.77 -7.35
CA THR A 35 -1.38 17.80 -6.37
C THR A 35 -0.34 17.30 -5.36
N ILE A 36 0.73 18.07 -5.21
CA ILE A 36 1.89 17.75 -4.36
C ILE A 36 1.87 18.68 -3.15
N LYS A 37 1.89 18.12 -1.94
CA LYS A 37 1.90 18.86 -0.66
C LYS A 37 3.06 19.83 -0.54
N SER A 38 4.26 19.40 -0.93
CA SER A 38 5.46 20.22 -0.91
C SER A 38 6.32 19.95 -2.15
N LYS A 39 6.22 20.85 -3.12
CA LYS A 39 6.99 20.77 -4.37
C LYS A 39 8.50 20.74 -4.13
N THR A 40 8.99 21.58 -3.21
CA THR A 40 10.42 21.65 -2.88
C THR A 40 10.94 20.34 -2.30
N GLN A 41 10.22 19.75 -1.35
CA GLN A 41 10.60 18.46 -0.76
C GLN A 41 10.52 17.33 -1.78
N PHE A 42 9.49 17.32 -2.63
CA PHE A 42 9.34 16.33 -3.70
C PHE A 42 10.52 16.40 -4.69
N ILE A 43 10.87 17.59 -5.17
CA ILE A 43 12.01 17.78 -6.11
C ILE A 43 13.32 17.36 -5.45
N LYS A 44 13.54 17.73 -4.17
CA LYS A 44 14.72 17.27 -3.42
C LYS A 44 14.76 15.73 -3.35
N LYS A 45 13.61 15.09 -3.09
CA LYS A 45 13.50 13.62 -3.04
C LYS A 45 13.81 13.00 -4.41
N ILE A 46 13.20 13.49 -5.50
CA ILE A 46 13.44 12.98 -6.87
C ILE A 46 14.92 13.08 -7.22
N ASN A 47 15.58 14.21 -6.99
CA ASN A 47 17.02 14.37 -7.29
C ASN A 47 17.86 13.32 -6.53
N SER A 48 17.53 13.06 -5.27
CA SER A 48 18.27 12.06 -4.46
C SER A 48 17.99 10.63 -4.90
N GLU A 49 16.78 10.33 -5.35
CA GLU A 49 16.37 8.98 -5.76
C GLU A 49 16.82 8.64 -7.19
N PHE A 50 16.85 9.62 -8.07
CA PHE A 50 17.29 9.46 -9.46
C PHE A 50 18.74 8.99 -9.56
N LEU A 51 19.61 9.37 -8.61
CA LEU A 51 20.99 8.95 -8.55
C LEU A 51 21.18 7.51 -8.08
N LYS A 52 20.15 6.88 -7.55
CA LYS A 52 20.21 5.50 -7.06
C LYS A 52 19.92 4.51 -8.19
N LYS A 53 20.77 3.49 -8.34
CA LYS A 53 20.63 2.46 -9.38
C LYS A 53 19.27 1.72 -9.32
N ASN A 54 18.75 1.48 -8.12
CA ASN A 54 17.51 0.73 -7.87
C ASN A 54 16.64 1.46 -6.84
N SER A 55 16.06 2.60 -7.22
CA SER A 55 15.18 3.35 -6.35
C SER A 55 13.76 2.81 -6.39
N ASN A 56 13.27 2.29 -5.26
CA ASN A 56 11.85 1.93 -5.11
C ASN A 56 10.92 3.12 -5.36
N PHE A 57 11.32 4.31 -4.93
CA PHE A 57 10.54 5.52 -5.14
C PHE A 57 10.35 5.84 -6.63
N MET A 58 11.42 5.74 -7.42
CA MET A 58 11.34 5.93 -8.86
C MET A 58 10.51 4.83 -9.54
N GLN A 59 10.62 3.58 -9.08
CA GLN A 59 9.79 2.48 -9.58
C GLN A 59 8.30 2.71 -9.30
N LEU A 60 7.94 3.17 -8.10
CA LEU A 60 6.56 3.51 -7.75
C LEU A 60 6.04 4.67 -8.62
N LEU A 61 6.87 5.68 -8.86
CA LEU A 61 6.55 6.81 -9.73
C LEU A 61 6.28 6.36 -11.17
N PHE A 62 7.17 5.55 -11.73
CA PHE A 62 6.99 5.00 -13.08
C PHE A 62 5.78 4.08 -13.16
N PHE A 63 5.62 3.19 -12.17
CA PHE A 63 4.48 2.28 -12.13
C PHE A 63 3.13 3.03 -12.14
N SER A 64 3.01 4.12 -11.37
CA SER A 64 1.80 4.94 -11.30
C SER A 64 1.46 5.62 -12.63
N ASN A 65 2.48 6.05 -13.38
CA ASN A 65 2.30 6.73 -14.66
C ASN A 65 2.17 5.76 -15.85
N ASP A 66 2.47 4.48 -15.63
CA ASP A 66 2.32 3.42 -16.62
C ASP A 66 1.01 2.61 -16.44
N ILE A 67 0.06 3.10 -15.63
CA ILE A 67 -1.25 2.47 -15.45
C ILE A 67 -2.19 2.97 -16.55
N ASP A 68 -2.49 2.08 -17.49
CA ASP A 68 -3.60 2.15 -18.42
C ASP A 68 -4.82 1.36 -17.91
N ASP A 69 -5.92 1.36 -18.64
CA ASP A 69 -7.17 0.69 -18.24
C ASP A 69 -6.98 -0.83 -18.05
N ASN A 70 -6.21 -1.49 -18.91
CA ASN A 70 -5.93 -2.91 -18.80
C ASN A 70 -5.10 -3.21 -17.55
N LYS A 71 -4.06 -2.42 -17.31
CA LYS A 71 -3.22 -2.57 -16.12
C LYS A 71 -4.00 -2.26 -14.85
N LYS A 72 -4.89 -1.24 -14.88
CA LYS A 72 -5.80 -0.92 -13.77
C LYS A 72 -6.70 -2.10 -13.42
N LYS A 73 -7.28 -2.75 -14.42
CA LYS A 73 -8.09 -3.96 -14.26
C LYS A 73 -7.28 -5.10 -13.63
N ASN A 74 -6.10 -5.40 -14.17
CA ASN A 74 -5.23 -6.48 -13.66
C ASN A 74 -4.78 -6.23 -12.21
N ILE A 75 -4.45 -4.98 -11.86
CA ILE A 75 -4.12 -4.58 -10.48
C ILE A 75 -5.32 -4.82 -9.57
N SER A 76 -6.51 -4.39 -9.98
CA SER A 76 -7.75 -4.55 -9.21
C SER A 76 -8.05 -6.03 -8.98
N GLU A 77 -7.98 -6.87 -9.99
CA GLU A 77 -8.16 -8.33 -9.86
C GLU A 77 -7.11 -8.95 -8.92
N SER A 78 -5.85 -8.54 -9.04
CA SER A 78 -4.79 -9.00 -8.13
C SER A 78 -5.06 -8.62 -6.67
N ILE A 79 -5.60 -7.43 -6.40
CA ILE A 79 -5.99 -7.00 -5.06
C ILE A 79 -7.19 -7.82 -4.56
N LEU A 80 -8.21 -8.01 -5.40
CA LEU A 80 -9.42 -8.75 -5.03
C LEU A 80 -9.12 -10.20 -4.60
N ASN A 81 -8.06 -10.82 -5.12
CA ASN A 81 -7.62 -12.16 -4.72
C ASN A 81 -7.17 -12.24 -3.25
N PHE A 82 -6.82 -11.12 -2.62
CA PHE A 82 -6.48 -11.07 -1.18
C PHE A 82 -7.71 -11.04 -0.26
N ILE A 83 -8.92 -10.83 -0.78
CA ILE A 83 -10.13 -10.68 0.06
C ILE A 83 -10.37 -11.94 0.89
N ASP A 84 -10.26 -13.11 0.28
CA ASP A 84 -10.53 -14.37 0.95
C ASP A 84 -9.36 -14.84 1.84
N THR A 85 -8.15 -14.33 1.58
CA THR A 85 -6.91 -14.74 2.26
C THR A 85 -6.30 -13.62 3.11
N ASP A 86 -7.05 -12.56 3.40
CA ASP A 86 -6.57 -11.43 4.21
C ASP A 86 -6.12 -11.92 5.59
N THR A 87 -4.86 -11.67 5.92
CA THR A 87 -4.23 -12.14 7.18
C THR A 87 -5.04 -11.73 8.40
N VAL A 88 -5.65 -10.54 8.41
CA VAL A 88 -6.44 -10.03 9.54
C VAL A 88 -7.72 -10.85 9.77
N CYS A 89 -8.19 -11.57 8.77
CA CYS A 89 -9.38 -12.41 8.88
C CYS A 89 -9.14 -13.79 9.51
N PHE A 90 -7.88 -14.18 9.73
CA PHE A 90 -7.58 -15.49 10.33
C PHE A 90 -7.25 -15.37 11.82
N ARG A 91 -7.67 -16.36 12.60
CA ARG A 91 -7.41 -16.46 14.03
C ARG A 91 -6.95 -17.87 14.40
N ASP A 92 -5.84 -17.95 15.10
CA ASP A 92 -5.29 -19.23 15.58
C ASP A 92 -5.89 -19.58 16.95
N LYS A 93 -6.96 -20.39 16.96
CA LYS A 93 -7.65 -20.84 18.19
C LYS A 93 -6.81 -21.82 19.00
N ASP A 94 -5.85 -22.51 18.37
CA ASP A 94 -5.03 -23.55 19.01
C ASP A 94 -3.84 -22.93 19.78
N LYS A 95 -3.60 -21.63 19.61
CA LYS A 95 -2.60 -20.84 20.34
C LYS A 95 -3.29 -19.69 21.10
N PRO A 96 -3.72 -19.88 22.35
CA PRO A 96 -4.51 -18.89 23.09
C PRO A 96 -3.82 -17.52 23.24
N GLU A 97 -2.50 -17.50 23.43
CA GLU A 97 -1.73 -16.27 23.54
C GLU A 97 -1.69 -15.48 22.22
N LEU A 98 -1.45 -16.17 21.10
CA LEU A 98 -1.49 -15.57 19.77
C LEU A 98 -2.90 -15.06 19.45
N LEU A 99 -3.94 -15.86 19.75
CA LEU A 99 -5.33 -15.45 19.57
C LEU A 99 -5.65 -14.16 20.32
N LYS A 100 -5.20 -14.04 21.57
CA LYS A 100 -5.39 -12.84 22.38
C LYS A 100 -4.71 -11.62 21.73
N LEU A 101 -3.49 -11.80 21.23
CA LEU A 101 -2.76 -10.76 20.50
C LEU A 101 -3.46 -10.36 19.19
N GLN A 102 -3.89 -11.34 18.39
CA GLN A 102 -4.61 -11.12 17.15
C GLN A 102 -5.89 -10.32 17.40
N LYS A 103 -6.72 -10.69 18.39
CA LYS A 103 -7.91 -9.92 18.76
C LYS A 103 -7.55 -8.49 19.15
N LYS A 104 -6.61 -8.32 20.08
CA LYS A 104 -6.20 -7.01 20.60
C LYS A 104 -5.70 -6.08 19.49
N ARG A 105 -4.99 -6.61 18.50
CA ARG A 105 -4.31 -5.82 17.47
C ARG A 105 -5.14 -5.63 16.21
N TRP A 106 -5.95 -6.62 15.82
CA TRP A 106 -6.60 -6.64 14.51
C TRP A 106 -8.09 -6.26 14.54
N ASP A 107 -8.79 -6.39 15.66
CA ASP A 107 -10.23 -6.13 15.71
C ASP A 107 -10.57 -4.66 15.42
N ASN A 108 -9.69 -3.72 15.78
CA ASN A 108 -9.87 -2.30 15.46
C ASN A 108 -9.81 -2.02 13.95
N TYR A 109 -8.97 -2.73 13.20
CA TYR A 109 -8.90 -2.60 11.74
C TYR A 109 -10.18 -3.08 11.08
N LEU A 110 -10.74 -4.21 11.54
CA LEU A 110 -12.02 -4.74 11.08
C LEU A 110 -13.17 -3.78 11.39
N TYR A 111 -13.19 -3.23 12.62
CA TYR A 111 -14.19 -2.25 13.03
C TYR A 111 -14.16 -1.00 12.15
N PHE A 112 -12.98 -0.47 11.85
CA PHE A 112 -12.84 0.68 10.94
C PHE A 112 -13.39 0.35 9.54
N CYS A 113 -13.02 -0.78 8.95
CA CYS A 113 -13.50 -1.18 7.64
C CYS A 113 -15.02 -1.36 7.62
N LYS A 114 -15.61 -1.93 8.67
CA LYS A 114 -17.04 -2.07 8.81
C LYS A 114 -17.75 -0.72 8.93
N LYS A 115 -17.23 0.18 9.75
CA LYS A 115 -17.82 1.49 10.04
C LYS A 115 -17.76 2.45 8.85
N HIS A 116 -16.62 2.53 8.16
CA HIS A 116 -16.36 3.56 7.15
C HIS A 116 -16.60 3.08 5.71
N PHE A 117 -16.45 1.78 5.45
CA PHE A 117 -16.63 1.21 4.11
C PHE A 117 -17.76 0.20 4.03
N TYR A 118 -18.45 -0.07 5.14
CA TYR A 118 -19.48 -1.12 5.23
C TYR A 118 -18.94 -2.50 4.81
N LEU A 119 -17.64 -2.74 5.05
CA LEU A 119 -16.95 -3.99 4.78
C LEU A 119 -16.98 -4.87 6.04
N ASP A 120 -17.99 -5.71 6.15
CA ASP A 120 -18.17 -6.63 7.29
C ASP A 120 -17.51 -7.97 7.00
N PHE A 121 -16.20 -8.03 7.18
CA PHE A 121 -15.39 -9.23 6.93
C PHE A 121 -15.71 -10.34 7.91
N HIS A 122 -15.78 -11.57 7.41
CA HIS A 122 -15.90 -12.77 8.21
C HIS A 122 -14.55 -13.20 8.79
N ILE A 123 -14.52 -13.50 10.10
CA ILE A 123 -13.32 -14.02 10.76
C ILE A 123 -13.31 -15.55 10.65
N ASN A 124 -12.20 -16.11 10.21
CA ASN A 124 -11.98 -17.54 10.05
C ASN A 124 -11.11 -18.08 11.20
N TYR A 125 -11.64 -19.08 11.91
CA TYR A 125 -10.97 -19.80 13.01
C TYR A 125 -10.52 -21.20 12.59
N SER A 126 -10.60 -21.51 11.32
CA SER A 126 -10.28 -22.83 10.77
C SER A 126 -9.15 -22.72 9.75
N ILE A 127 -8.41 -23.82 9.57
CA ILE A 127 -7.45 -23.97 8.47
C ILE A 127 -8.15 -24.05 7.10
N PHE A 128 -9.45 -24.40 7.08
CA PHE A 128 -10.22 -24.41 5.85
C PHE A 128 -10.66 -23.01 5.47
N LEU A 129 -10.32 -22.61 4.25
CA LEU A 129 -10.68 -21.31 3.71
C LEU A 129 -12.20 -21.18 3.59
N ARG A 130 -12.77 -20.18 4.27
CA ARG A 130 -14.15 -19.74 4.06
C ARG A 130 -14.14 -18.44 3.27
N LYS A 131 -14.75 -18.45 2.08
CA LYS A 131 -14.83 -17.26 1.23
C LYS A 131 -15.61 -16.14 1.92
N GLN A 132 -15.20 -14.92 1.67
CA GLN A 132 -15.92 -13.73 2.08
C GLN A 132 -17.22 -13.58 1.28
N LYS A 133 -18.17 -12.78 1.82
CA LYS A 133 -19.43 -12.51 1.12
C LYS A 133 -19.19 -11.77 -0.18
N ILE A 134 -19.99 -12.06 -1.22
CA ILE A 134 -19.86 -11.44 -2.55
C ILE A 134 -19.94 -9.91 -2.51
N ASN A 135 -20.71 -9.33 -1.59
CA ASN A 135 -20.81 -7.88 -1.44
C ASN A 135 -19.49 -7.22 -0.98
N ILE A 136 -18.61 -7.96 -0.30
CA ILE A 136 -17.26 -7.45 0.05
C ILE A 136 -16.45 -7.20 -1.22
N HIS A 137 -16.45 -8.17 -2.15
CA HIS A 137 -15.76 -8.04 -3.44
C HIS A 137 -16.26 -6.84 -4.24
N SER A 138 -17.59 -6.67 -4.32
CA SER A 138 -18.20 -5.56 -5.05
C SER A 138 -17.81 -4.20 -4.45
N LYS A 139 -17.89 -4.06 -3.12
CA LYS A 139 -17.53 -2.82 -2.42
C LYS A 139 -16.04 -2.49 -2.51
N VAL A 140 -15.15 -3.49 -2.37
CA VAL A 140 -13.72 -3.27 -2.57
C VAL A 140 -13.46 -2.82 -4.00
N LYS A 141 -14.10 -3.43 -5.00
CA LYS A 141 -13.99 -3.02 -6.40
C LYS A 141 -14.45 -1.55 -6.61
N GLU A 142 -15.53 -1.13 -5.97
CA GLU A 142 -15.99 0.27 -6.02
C GLU A 142 -14.93 1.22 -5.44
N ILE A 143 -14.31 0.88 -4.31
CA ILE A 143 -13.22 1.65 -3.70
C ILE A 143 -12.04 1.76 -4.69
N LEU A 144 -11.61 0.63 -5.29
CA LEU A 144 -10.50 0.61 -6.25
C LEU A 144 -10.78 1.46 -7.49
N ASN A 145 -12.01 1.45 -7.99
CA ASN A 145 -12.39 2.24 -9.18
C ASN A 145 -12.29 3.75 -8.95
N LYS A 146 -12.53 4.20 -7.71
CA LYS A 146 -12.42 5.62 -7.34
C LYS A 146 -10.97 6.08 -7.10
N MET A 147 -10.02 5.15 -6.93
CA MET A 147 -8.62 5.50 -6.67
C MET A 147 -7.94 6.12 -7.90
N THR A 148 -7.17 7.19 -7.68
CA THR A 148 -6.20 7.66 -8.67
C THR A 148 -5.11 6.63 -8.88
N ASN A 149 -4.36 6.72 -9.99
CA ASN A 149 -3.26 5.79 -10.27
C ASN A 149 -2.19 5.77 -9.16
N TYR A 150 -1.97 6.90 -8.49
CA TYR A 150 -1.00 7.02 -7.38
C TYR A 150 -1.50 6.31 -6.11
N HIS A 151 -2.77 6.48 -5.78
CA HIS A 151 -3.40 5.78 -4.65
C HIS A 151 -3.53 4.29 -4.92
N LEU A 152 -3.92 3.91 -6.13
CA LEU A 152 -4.01 2.51 -6.54
C LEU A 152 -2.65 1.81 -6.49
N THR A 153 -1.58 2.47 -6.98
CA THR A 153 -0.21 1.97 -6.88
C THR A 153 0.17 1.74 -5.42
N THR A 154 -0.05 2.75 -4.58
CA THR A 154 0.25 2.66 -3.15
C THR A 154 -0.51 1.52 -2.50
N PHE A 155 -1.82 1.45 -2.73
CA PHE A 155 -2.68 0.43 -2.15
C PHE A 155 -2.29 -0.98 -2.59
N TYR A 156 -2.02 -1.17 -3.89
CA TYR A 156 -1.57 -2.44 -4.44
C TYR A 156 -0.29 -2.96 -3.76
N PHE A 157 0.72 -2.11 -3.63
CA PHE A 157 1.96 -2.51 -3.00
C PHE A 157 1.85 -2.64 -1.48
N LEU A 158 0.99 -1.85 -0.82
CA LEU A 158 0.66 -2.05 0.60
C LEU A 158 0.00 -3.42 0.81
N VAL A 159 -1.02 -3.78 0.02
CA VAL A 159 -1.70 -5.08 0.13
C VAL A 159 -0.69 -6.23 -0.05
N LYS A 160 0.17 -6.16 -1.07
CA LYS A 160 1.21 -7.18 -1.29
C LYS A 160 2.25 -7.25 -0.17
N THR A 161 2.52 -6.13 0.49
CA THR A 161 3.53 -6.05 1.54
C THR A 161 2.98 -6.45 2.90
N THR A 162 1.71 -6.14 3.18
CA THR A 162 1.05 -6.46 4.45
C THR A 162 0.28 -7.78 4.41
N ASN A 163 0.04 -8.35 3.22
CA ASN A 163 -0.88 -9.45 2.96
C ASN A 163 -2.30 -9.15 3.48
N SER A 164 -2.70 -7.85 3.48
CA SER A 164 -3.99 -7.44 4.04
C SER A 164 -4.55 -6.20 3.34
N ILE A 165 -5.73 -6.33 2.76
CA ILE A 165 -6.56 -5.23 2.27
C ILE A 165 -7.00 -4.36 3.45
N ILE A 166 -7.37 -5.01 4.56
CA ILE A 166 -7.89 -4.37 5.77
C ILE A 166 -6.86 -3.42 6.37
N ILE A 167 -5.63 -3.89 6.63
CA ILE A 167 -4.54 -3.04 7.14
C ILE A 167 -4.20 -1.93 6.14
N SER A 168 -4.14 -2.27 4.85
CA SER A 168 -3.79 -1.31 3.79
C SER A 168 -4.82 -0.19 3.65
N LEU A 169 -6.12 -0.46 3.78
CA LEU A 169 -7.15 0.57 3.85
C LEU A 169 -6.95 1.48 5.06
N ASN A 170 -6.71 0.90 6.24
CA ASN A 170 -6.48 1.68 7.46
C ASN A 170 -5.25 2.60 7.35
N ILE A 171 -4.19 2.17 6.65
CA ILE A 171 -3.02 3.02 6.37
C ILE A 171 -3.40 4.13 5.40
N LEU A 172 -4.02 3.79 4.27
CA LEU A 172 -4.31 4.74 3.19
C LEU A 172 -5.22 5.87 3.67
N PHE A 173 -6.20 5.53 4.54
CA PHE A 173 -7.14 6.49 5.13
C PHE A 173 -6.67 7.07 6.48
N ASN A 174 -5.42 6.83 6.87
CA ASN A 174 -4.81 7.44 8.07
C ASN A 174 -5.47 7.05 9.40
N TYR A 175 -6.13 5.94 9.44
CA TYR A 175 -6.72 5.45 10.67
C TYR A 175 -5.69 4.85 11.62
N THR A 176 -4.56 4.43 11.09
CA THR A 176 -3.45 3.84 11.85
C THR A 176 -2.11 4.45 11.47
N ASP A 177 -1.19 4.49 12.42
CA ASP A 177 0.21 4.80 12.15
C ASP A 177 0.88 3.69 11.34
N ALA A 178 1.72 4.08 10.37
CA ALA A 178 2.37 3.13 9.48
C ALA A 178 3.33 2.17 10.22
N GLY A 179 4.00 2.64 11.29
CA GLY A 179 4.89 1.79 12.08
C GLY A 179 4.12 0.75 12.89
N LEU A 180 2.94 1.14 13.42
CA LEU A 180 2.02 0.22 14.08
C LEU A 180 1.45 -0.80 13.10
N ALA A 181 0.98 -0.33 11.93
CA ALA A 181 0.45 -1.19 10.88
C ALA A 181 1.48 -2.22 10.40
N TRP A 182 2.75 -1.83 10.28
CA TRP A 182 3.83 -2.77 9.96
C TRP A 182 3.97 -3.87 11.01
N LYS A 183 3.97 -3.51 12.30
CA LYS A 183 4.03 -4.48 13.40
C LYS A 183 2.82 -5.41 13.39
N ASP A 184 1.63 -4.87 13.11
CA ASP A 184 0.39 -5.64 13.10
C ASP A 184 0.28 -6.58 11.90
N SER A 185 0.75 -6.17 10.73
CA SER A 185 0.81 -7.03 9.55
C SER A 185 1.82 -8.18 9.68
N ASN A 186 2.77 -8.07 10.60
CA ASN A 186 3.79 -9.09 10.86
C ASN A 186 3.64 -9.72 12.26
N LEU A 187 2.46 -9.66 12.86
CA LEU A 187 2.20 -10.13 14.22
C LEU A 187 2.56 -11.61 14.41
N GLU A 188 2.13 -12.46 13.48
CA GLU A 188 2.41 -13.91 13.54
C GLU A 188 3.89 -14.22 13.33
N TYR A 189 4.55 -13.49 12.43
CA TYR A 189 5.99 -13.61 12.24
C TYR A 189 6.77 -13.28 13.53
N GLU A 190 6.44 -12.15 14.17
CA GLU A 190 7.09 -11.74 15.42
C GLU A 190 6.77 -12.70 16.57
N TYR A 191 5.54 -13.22 16.64
CA TYR A 191 5.19 -14.26 17.60
C TYR A 191 5.99 -15.54 17.37
N ASN A 192 6.03 -16.07 16.15
CA ASN A 192 6.78 -17.27 15.82
C ASN A 192 8.28 -17.11 16.08
N LYS A 193 8.85 -15.94 15.73
CA LYS A 193 10.22 -15.58 16.04
C LYS A 193 10.50 -15.60 17.54
N SER A 194 9.58 -15.14 18.37
CA SER A 194 9.74 -15.15 19.83
C SER A 194 9.74 -16.57 20.42
N VAL A 195 9.07 -17.52 19.75
CA VAL A 195 8.96 -18.91 20.21
C VAL A 195 10.07 -19.81 19.66
N TRP A 196 10.40 -19.63 18.36
CA TRP A 196 11.27 -20.55 17.62
C TRP A 196 12.63 -19.95 17.23
N GLY A 197 12.84 -18.65 17.47
CA GLY A 197 14.01 -17.92 16.97
C GLY A 197 13.81 -17.46 15.52
N GLU A 198 14.85 -16.87 14.96
CA GLU A 198 14.87 -16.31 13.61
C GLU A 198 16.13 -16.76 12.86
N ASP A 199 15.96 -17.32 11.68
CA ASP A 199 17.07 -17.61 10.79
C ASP A 199 17.52 -16.35 10.00
N SER A 200 18.75 -16.41 9.46
CA SER A 200 19.36 -15.26 8.78
C SER A 200 18.66 -14.87 7.48
N GLU A 201 18.10 -15.83 6.76
CA GLU A 201 17.40 -15.59 5.49
C GLU A 201 16.05 -14.92 5.74
N SER A 202 15.26 -15.43 6.68
CA SER A 202 13.99 -14.84 7.12
C SER A 202 14.19 -13.40 7.59
N LYS A 203 15.25 -13.15 8.39
CA LYS A 203 15.60 -11.80 8.84
C LYS A 203 15.94 -10.87 7.68
N LYS A 204 16.74 -11.31 6.72
CA LYS A 204 17.08 -10.53 5.53
C LYS A 204 15.85 -10.16 4.73
N ASN A 205 14.97 -11.14 4.46
CA ASN A 205 13.74 -10.94 3.71
C ASN A 205 12.78 -9.99 4.43
N PHE A 206 12.65 -10.11 5.75
CA PHE A 206 11.86 -9.19 6.58
C PHE A 206 12.37 -7.76 6.48
N LEU A 207 13.69 -7.54 6.56
CA LEU A 207 14.29 -6.20 6.46
C LEU A 207 14.10 -5.57 5.08
N LEU A 208 14.26 -6.35 4.00
CA LEU A 208 13.99 -5.88 2.64
C LEU A 208 12.53 -5.48 2.46
N LYS A 209 11.61 -6.31 2.94
CA LYS A 209 10.17 -6.04 2.91
C LYS A 209 9.81 -4.77 3.70
N LYS A 210 10.43 -4.59 4.90
CA LYS A 210 10.25 -3.38 5.72
C LYS A 210 10.77 -2.12 5.04
N SER A 211 11.92 -2.21 4.39
CA SER A 211 12.49 -1.10 3.62
C SER A 211 11.54 -0.67 2.50
N PHE A 212 11.04 -1.63 1.73
CA PHE A 212 10.08 -1.34 0.66
C PHE A 212 8.76 -0.76 1.19
N PHE A 213 8.20 -1.31 2.27
CA PHE A 213 7.03 -0.74 2.95
C PHE A 213 7.25 0.73 3.34
N THR A 214 8.42 1.04 3.91
CA THR A 214 8.78 2.41 4.28
C THR A 214 8.84 3.34 3.06
N ASP A 215 9.34 2.86 1.92
CA ASP A 215 9.39 3.64 0.68
C ASP A 215 7.99 3.89 0.11
N ILE A 216 7.06 2.92 0.21
CA ILE A 216 5.65 3.10 -0.18
C ILE A 216 5.00 4.21 0.67
N ILE A 217 5.20 4.19 1.98
CA ILE A 217 4.65 5.22 2.88
C ILE A 217 5.22 6.61 2.55
N LYS A 218 6.54 6.70 2.32
CA LYS A 218 7.18 7.94 1.90
C LYS A 218 6.66 8.44 0.55
N PHE A 219 6.41 7.53 -0.39
CA PHE A 219 5.89 7.88 -1.70
C PHE A 219 4.52 8.55 -1.60
N ILE A 220 3.55 7.92 -0.93
CA ILE A 220 2.20 8.48 -0.82
C ILE A 220 2.15 9.77 0.03
N SER A 221 3.10 9.96 0.94
CA SER A 221 3.12 11.15 1.80
C SER A 221 3.29 12.46 1.04
N PHE A 222 3.78 12.43 -0.20
CA PHE A 222 3.94 13.61 -1.05
C PHE A 222 2.64 14.06 -1.72
N PHE A 223 1.65 13.19 -1.83
CA PHE A 223 0.40 13.47 -2.52
C PHE A 223 -0.74 13.76 -1.55
N ASP A 224 -1.72 14.56 -2.01
CA ASP A 224 -2.93 14.78 -1.22
C ASP A 224 -3.71 13.48 -1.13
N ARG A 225 -4.35 13.30 0.01
CA ARG A 225 -5.20 12.14 0.24
C ARG A 225 -6.54 12.40 -0.43
N GLU A 226 -7.01 11.42 -1.18
CA GLU A 226 -8.39 11.45 -1.61
C GLU A 226 -9.29 11.38 -0.36
N GLN A 227 -10.18 12.33 -0.21
CA GLN A 227 -11.30 12.22 0.71
C GLN A 227 -12.33 11.36 -0.03
N TYR A 228 -12.53 10.16 0.46
CA TYR A 228 -13.67 9.35 0.05
C TYR A 228 -14.85 9.74 0.96
N GLU A 229 -15.63 10.72 0.50
CA GLU A 229 -16.96 10.97 1.00
C GLU A 229 -17.97 10.03 0.34
#